data_9f01e320b9e243cb7c0d784f4dc42592
#
_entry.id   9f01e320b9e243cb7c0d784f4dc42592
#
_cell.length_a   1.000
_cell.length_b   1.000
_cell.length_c   1.000
_cell.angle_alpha   90.00
_cell.angle_beta   90.00
_cell.angle_gamma   90.00
#
_symmetry.space_group_name_H-M   'P 1'
#
loop_
_entity.id
_entity.type
_entity.pdbx_description
1 polymer ?
#
loop_
_entity_poly.entity_id
_entity_poly.type
_entity_poly.pdbx_seq_one_letter_code
_entity_poly.pdbx_strand_id
1 'polypeptide(L)'
;MRFAHTWTTCSVRSTRDVTPAIREIVLRPEGTGIENYPIGSHVTIGVLIDGRPETRCYSLVGDFSPDGYRIAVRRAPDSRGGSRYMWTLKPGARVEVSSPASLLEIDWSRSSYCLIAGGIGITPIFGIAAALMRRNADVRLHYAVKSRDDAAFLDELSELLGDRLIVHAGDEGQRIDLDDTFAGLPPDAATIICGPMRLLEAARRRWAAAARPPTDLRYETFGSSGLLPTASFRVRIENSGREIMVPDNRSMLDALNEAGYEVMSDCQRGECGVCAIDVVAVDGQIDHRDVFFSDHQKQTNRKICPCVSRAVGAITVNTLYLNDISRS
;
A
#
# COMPACT_ATOMS: atom_id res chain seq x y z
N MET A 1 -4.20 -11.66 18.73
CA MET A 1 -2.87 -11.41 19.32
C MET A 1 -2.05 -10.77 18.23
N ARG A 2 -1.76 -9.46 18.31
CA ARG A 2 -0.98 -8.74 17.29
C ARG A 2 0.48 -9.01 17.56
N PHE A 3 1.21 -9.34 16.51
CA PHE A 3 2.65 -9.55 16.58
C PHE A 3 3.31 -8.22 16.96
N ALA A 4 4.00 -8.18 18.09
CA ALA A 4 4.93 -7.10 18.36
C ALA A 4 5.99 -7.13 17.25
N HIS A 5 6.10 -6.05 16.47
CA HIS A 5 7.14 -5.95 15.45
C HIS A 5 8.50 -6.02 16.14
N THR A 6 9.28 -7.04 15.83
CA THR A 6 10.68 -7.06 16.20
C THR A 6 11.43 -6.15 15.23
N TRP A 7 12.18 -5.19 15.75
CA TRP A 7 13.00 -4.29 14.96
C TRP A 7 14.43 -4.77 14.91
N THR A 8 15.04 -4.68 13.75
CA THR A 8 16.43 -5.09 13.51
C THR A 8 17.12 -4.01 12.69
N THR A 9 18.33 -3.65 13.08
CA THR A 9 19.16 -2.79 12.27
C THR A 9 19.59 -3.53 11.00
N CYS A 10 19.29 -2.94 9.85
CA CYS A 10 19.71 -3.44 8.55
C CYS A 10 20.70 -2.46 7.89
N SER A 11 21.72 -2.99 7.22
CA SER A 11 22.56 -2.21 6.33
C SER A 11 22.06 -2.26 4.89
N VAL A 12 22.13 -1.15 4.18
CA VAL A 12 21.90 -1.11 2.73
C VAL A 12 23.03 -1.84 2.04
N ARG A 13 22.74 -2.98 1.42
CA ARG A 13 23.71 -3.78 0.66
C ARG A 13 23.97 -3.20 -0.72
N SER A 14 22.87 -2.84 -1.41
CA SER A 14 22.95 -2.28 -2.77
C SER A 14 21.74 -1.41 -3.07
N THR A 15 21.90 -0.53 -4.05
CA THR A 15 20.83 0.26 -4.65
C THR A 15 20.95 0.17 -6.16
N ARG A 16 19.82 0.02 -6.88
CA ARG A 16 19.75 -0.02 -8.34
C ARG A 16 18.52 0.76 -8.81
N ASP A 17 18.69 1.69 -9.73
CA ASP A 17 17.56 2.34 -10.37
C ASP A 17 16.99 1.40 -11.44
N VAL A 18 15.81 0.83 -11.15
CA VAL A 18 15.13 -0.10 -12.06
C VAL A 18 14.29 0.63 -13.10
N THR A 19 13.92 1.87 -12.80
CA THR A 19 13.39 2.87 -13.74
C THR A 19 13.88 4.25 -13.31
N PRO A 20 13.71 5.32 -14.11
CA PRO A 20 14.07 6.68 -13.70
C PRO A 20 13.35 7.15 -12.39
N ALA A 21 12.21 6.55 -12.07
CA ALA A 21 11.40 6.91 -10.91
C ALA A 21 11.33 5.83 -9.82
N ILE A 22 11.90 4.65 -10.03
CA ILE A 22 11.81 3.52 -9.09
C ILE A 22 13.22 2.98 -8.83
N ARG A 23 13.59 2.97 -7.53
CA ARG A 23 14.87 2.44 -7.03
C ARG A 23 14.62 1.18 -6.22
N GLU A 24 15.32 0.13 -6.58
CA GLU A 24 15.46 -1.07 -5.76
C GLU A 24 16.51 -0.82 -4.68
N ILE A 25 16.24 -1.30 -3.48
CA ILE A 25 17.16 -1.27 -2.34
C ILE A 25 17.16 -2.65 -1.71
N VAL A 26 18.35 -3.22 -1.50
CA VAL A 26 18.53 -4.48 -0.77
C VAL A 26 19.03 -4.16 0.62
N LEU A 27 18.28 -4.61 1.63
CA LEU A 27 18.56 -4.38 3.05
C LEU A 27 18.98 -5.69 3.70
N ARG A 28 20.14 -5.73 4.33
CA ARG A 28 20.66 -6.91 5.01
C ARG A 28 20.63 -6.72 6.52
N PRO A 29 19.90 -7.57 7.27
CA PRO A 29 19.90 -7.56 8.73
C PRO A 29 21.33 -7.76 9.27
N GLU A 30 21.67 -7.03 10.34
CA GLU A 30 22.94 -7.17 11.04
C GLU A 30 22.83 -8.26 12.10
N GLY A 31 23.80 -9.17 12.14
CA GLY A 31 23.98 -10.17 13.19
C GLY A 31 23.23 -11.49 13.04
N THR A 32 22.05 -11.53 12.46
CA THR A 32 21.24 -12.77 12.27
C THR A 32 21.02 -13.05 10.79
N GLY A 33 20.81 -14.34 10.45
CA GLY A 33 20.31 -14.71 9.13
C GLY A 33 18.90 -14.19 8.89
N ILE A 34 18.48 -14.15 7.62
CA ILE A 34 17.12 -13.81 7.26
C ILE A 34 16.26 -15.05 7.40
N GLU A 35 15.27 -14.99 8.29
CA GLU A 35 14.26 -16.05 8.39
C GLU A 35 13.32 -16.00 7.18
N ASN A 36 12.83 -17.18 6.78
CA ASN A 36 11.86 -17.27 5.70
C ASN A 36 10.56 -16.52 6.09
N TYR A 37 10.00 -15.78 5.15
CA TYR A 37 8.80 -14.98 5.36
C TYR A 37 7.73 -15.32 4.32
N PRO A 38 6.43 -15.12 4.65
CA PRO A 38 5.35 -15.37 3.70
C PRO A 38 5.48 -14.51 2.44
N ILE A 39 5.10 -15.07 1.29
CA ILE A 39 5.03 -14.34 0.03
C ILE A 39 4.00 -13.20 0.14
N GLY A 40 4.29 -12.07 -0.47
CA GLY A 40 3.46 -10.86 -0.35
C GLY A 40 3.68 -10.10 0.95
N SER A 41 4.73 -10.45 1.73
CA SER A 41 5.10 -9.70 2.93
C SER A 41 5.61 -8.31 2.63
N HIS A 42 5.49 -7.45 3.62
CA HIS A 42 6.08 -6.11 3.66
C HIS A 42 6.91 -5.95 4.93
N VAL A 43 7.78 -4.97 4.91
CA VAL A 43 8.55 -4.50 6.07
C VAL A 43 8.22 -3.04 6.35
N THR A 44 8.26 -2.65 7.61
CA THR A 44 8.20 -1.26 8.04
C THR A 44 9.63 -0.77 8.28
N ILE A 45 9.96 0.39 7.74
CA ILE A 45 11.32 0.97 7.81
C ILE A 45 11.26 2.28 8.56
N GLY A 46 12.15 2.45 9.52
CA GLY A 46 12.38 3.72 10.19
C GLY A 46 13.00 4.73 9.22
N VAL A 47 12.38 5.89 9.10
CA VAL A 47 12.83 6.99 8.23
C VAL A 47 12.95 8.27 9.05
N LEU A 48 13.85 9.18 8.64
CA LEU A 48 14.00 10.47 9.26
C LEU A 48 13.47 11.56 8.32
N ILE A 49 12.39 12.21 8.70
CA ILE A 49 11.74 13.24 7.89
C ILE A 49 11.78 14.57 8.65
N ASP A 50 12.46 15.55 8.10
CA ASP A 50 12.65 16.87 8.71
C ASP A 50 13.17 16.78 10.17
N GLY A 51 14.08 15.82 10.41
CA GLY A 51 14.66 15.56 11.73
C GLY A 51 13.79 14.76 12.69
N ARG A 52 12.59 14.29 12.26
CA ARG A 52 11.67 13.51 13.09
C ARG A 52 11.67 12.05 12.68
N PRO A 53 11.73 11.10 13.63
CA PRO A 53 11.57 9.70 13.35
C PRO A 53 10.13 9.40 12.89
N GLU A 54 10.01 8.73 11.75
CA GLU A 54 8.74 8.22 11.20
C GLU A 54 8.95 6.81 10.66
N THR A 55 7.88 6.17 10.21
CA THR A 55 7.95 4.85 9.59
C THR A 55 7.29 4.83 8.22
N ARG A 56 7.78 3.96 7.34
CA ARG A 56 7.17 3.70 6.02
C ARG A 56 7.18 2.21 5.72
N CYS A 57 6.07 1.71 5.17
CA CYS A 57 5.93 0.32 4.75
C CYS A 57 6.34 0.13 3.30
N TYR A 58 7.04 -0.97 3.02
CA TYR A 58 7.46 -1.37 1.68
C TYR A 58 7.25 -2.87 1.50
N SER A 59 6.55 -3.26 0.43
CA SER A 59 6.39 -4.66 0.07
C SER A 59 7.73 -5.25 -0.37
N LEU A 60 7.95 -6.50 0.00
CA LEU A 60 9.12 -7.26 -0.44
C LEU A 60 8.93 -7.70 -1.88
N VAL A 61 9.98 -7.57 -2.69
CA VAL A 61 9.95 -7.81 -4.13
C VAL A 61 10.52 -9.18 -4.45
N GLY A 62 9.79 -9.94 -5.27
CA GLY A 62 10.24 -11.24 -5.76
C GLY A 62 10.16 -12.32 -4.67
N ASP A 63 11.02 -13.32 -4.82
CA ASP A 63 11.10 -14.43 -3.89
C ASP A 63 11.91 -14.10 -2.64
N PHE A 64 11.77 -15.00 -1.65
CA PHE A 64 12.68 -15.02 -0.52
C PHE A 64 14.15 -15.08 -0.99
N SER A 65 14.97 -14.21 -0.42
CA SER A 65 16.41 -14.20 -0.65
C SER A 65 17.16 -14.22 0.69
N PRO A 66 18.11 -15.13 0.87
CA PRO A 66 18.97 -15.12 2.05
C PRO A 66 19.95 -13.92 2.05
N ASP A 67 20.04 -13.21 0.95
CA ASP A 67 20.96 -12.08 0.75
C ASP A 67 20.45 -10.77 1.35
N GLY A 68 19.14 -10.62 1.53
CA GLY A 68 18.55 -9.38 2.04
C GLY A 68 17.07 -9.23 1.71
N TYR A 69 16.44 -8.28 2.38
CA TYR A 69 15.12 -7.80 2.03
C TYR A 69 15.21 -6.92 0.79
N ARG A 70 14.58 -7.32 -0.28
CA ARG A 70 14.53 -6.59 -1.55
C ARG A 70 13.26 -5.75 -1.57
N ILE A 71 13.38 -4.44 -1.59
CA ILE A 71 12.26 -3.50 -1.71
C ILE A 71 12.43 -2.60 -2.93
N ALA A 72 11.35 -2.00 -3.41
CA ALA A 72 11.43 -0.97 -4.44
C ALA A 72 10.64 0.27 -4.04
N VAL A 73 11.27 1.43 -4.23
CA VAL A 73 10.77 2.72 -3.78
C VAL A 73 10.55 3.64 -4.98
N ARG A 74 9.29 3.97 -5.25
CA ARG A 74 8.94 4.97 -6.24
C ARG A 74 9.20 6.37 -5.67
N ARG A 75 9.95 7.18 -6.41
CA ARG A 75 10.14 8.60 -6.11
C ARG A 75 8.84 9.35 -6.43
N ALA A 76 8.07 9.67 -5.38
CA ALA A 76 6.84 10.42 -5.56
C ALA A 76 7.16 11.93 -5.67
N PRO A 77 6.66 12.65 -6.70
CA PRO A 77 6.82 14.10 -6.79
C PRO A 77 6.28 14.80 -5.53
N ASP A 78 5.10 14.39 -5.08
CA ASP A 78 4.41 14.91 -3.90
C ASP A 78 4.75 14.10 -2.64
N SER A 79 6.04 13.73 -2.47
CA SER A 79 6.48 12.88 -1.36
C SER A 79 6.29 13.57 -0.01
N ARG A 80 5.65 12.87 0.92
CA ARG A 80 5.60 13.23 2.35
C ARG A 80 6.96 13.00 3.08
N GLY A 81 8.07 13.06 2.35
CA GLY A 81 9.42 12.88 2.86
C GLY A 81 9.94 11.45 2.77
N GLY A 82 9.11 10.43 2.97
CA GLY A 82 9.55 9.03 3.05
C GLY A 82 10.31 8.54 1.82
N SER A 83 9.71 8.62 0.63
CA SER A 83 10.41 8.18 -0.60
C SER A 83 11.64 9.04 -0.89
N ARG A 84 11.61 10.32 -0.52
CA ARG A 84 12.79 11.21 -0.64
C ARG A 84 13.92 10.72 0.26
N TYR A 85 13.64 10.42 1.54
CA TYR A 85 14.63 9.85 2.45
C TYR A 85 15.20 8.53 1.92
N MET A 86 14.36 7.60 1.50
CA MET A 86 14.81 6.31 0.96
C MET A 86 15.74 6.47 -0.25
N TRP A 87 15.49 7.48 -1.08
CA TRP A 87 16.35 7.78 -2.24
C TRP A 87 17.72 8.40 -1.88
N THR A 88 17.90 8.90 -0.66
CA THR A 88 19.22 9.35 -0.18
C THR A 88 20.10 8.22 0.31
N LEU A 89 19.51 7.04 0.58
CA LEU A 89 20.26 5.90 1.10
C LEU A 89 21.29 5.41 0.08
N LYS A 90 22.48 5.11 0.60
CA LYS A 90 23.62 4.56 -0.17
C LYS A 90 24.06 3.24 0.45
N PRO A 91 24.75 2.36 -0.29
CA PRO A 91 25.39 1.18 0.28
C PRO A 91 26.19 1.52 1.55
N GLY A 92 25.98 0.72 2.61
CA GLY A 92 26.54 0.94 3.94
C GLY A 92 25.67 1.80 4.90
N ALA A 93 24.65 2.49 4.41
CA ALA A 93 23.70 3.19 5.29
C ALA A 93 22.93 2.19 6.18
N ARG A 94 22.59 2.59 7.40
CA ARG A 94 21.86 1.78 8.37
C ARG A 94 20.46 2.30 8.56
N VAL A 95 19.49 1.39 8.63
CA VAL A 95 18.07 1.68 8.88
C VAL A 95 17.48 0.64 9.80
N GLU A 96 16.50 1.04 10.61
CA GLU A 96 15.71 0.11 11.41
C GLU A 96 14.59 -0.48 10.56
N VAL A 97 14.45 -1.80 10.60
CA VAL A 97 13.49 -2.55 9.78
C VAL A 97 12.71 -3.50 10.69
N SER A 98 11.40 -3.54 10.53
CA SER A 98 10.57 -4.51 11.25
C SER A 98 10.74 -5.93 10.70
N SER A 99 10.39 -6.94 11.48
CA SER A 99 10.15 -8.27 10.94
C SER A 99 9.13 -8.20 9.78
N PRO A 100 9.30 -9.02 8.71
CA PRO A 100 8.34 -9.12 7.63
C PRO A 100 6.95 -9.58 8.12
N ALA A 101 5.90 -8.97 7.58
CA ALA A 101 4.52 -9.32 7.86
C ALA A 101 3.69 -9.33 6.58
N SER A 102 2.67 -10.18 6.50
CA SER A 102 1.71 -10.19 5.39
C SER A 102 0.29 -10.06 5.92
N LEU A 103 -0.50 -9.23 5.27
CA LEU A 103 -1.95 -9.13 5.47
C LEU A 103 -2.72 -9.74 4.28
N LEU A 104 -2.00 -10.08 3.21
CA LEU A 104 -2.59 -10.67 2.02
C LEU A 104 -2.68 -12.19 2.18
N GLU A 105 -3.91 -12.69 2.34
CA GLU A 105 -4.19 -14.12 2.36
C GLU A 105 -4.39 -14.63 0.93
N ILE A 106 -3.50 -15.50 0.48
CA ILE A 106 -3.56 -16.12 -0.85
C ILE A 106 -4.15 -17.51 -0.71
N ASP A 107 -5.23 -17.79 -1.43
CA ASP A 107 -5.77 -19.15 -1.55
C ASP A 107 -4.92 -19.93 -2.55
N TRP A 108 -3.98 -20.72 -2.04
CA TRP A 108 -3.05 -21.52 -2.83
C TRP A 108 -3.67 -22.78 -3.43
N SER A 109 -4.93 -23.05 -3.18
CA SER A 109 -5.63 -24.26 -3.69
C SER A 109 -6.20 -24.08 -5.09
N ARG A 110 -6.26 -22.84 -5.58
CA ARG A 110 -6.79 -22.55 -6.91
C ARG A 110 -5.83 -23.00 -8.00
N SER A 111 -6.39 -23.37 -9.15
CA SER A 111 -5.61 -23.79 -10.33
C SER A 111 -5.22 -22.62 -11.24
N SER A 112 -6.01 -21.55 -11.24
CA SER A 112 -5.83 -20.39 -12.12
C SER A 112 -5.85 -19.07 -11.34
N TYR A 113 -4.97 -18.14 -11.74
CA TYR A 113 -4.81 -16.84 -11.10
C TYR A 113 -4.67 -15.71 -12.11
N CYS A 114 -5.46 -14.66 -11.90
CA CYS A 114 -5.30 -13.40 -12.58
C CYS A 114 -4.59 -12.40 -11.63
N LEU A 115 -3.42 -11.97 -12.00
CA LEU A 115 -2.67 -10.96 -11.25
C LEU A 115 -2.80 -9.62 -11.95
N ILE A 116 -3.07 -8.54 -11.21
CA ILE A 116 -3.17 -7.20 -11.75
C ILE A 116 -2.28 -6.26 -10.94
N ALA A 117 -1.29 -5.67 -11.60
CA ALA A 117 -0.38 -4.71 -10.99
C ALA A 117 -0.56 -3.32 -11.61
N GLY A 118 -0.60 -2.28 -10.79
CA GLY A 118 -0.60 -0.87 -11.24
C GLY A 118 0.64 -0.14 -10.75
N GLY A 119 1.57 0.20 -11.67
CA GLY A 119 2.81 0.91 -11.34
C GLY A 119 3.62 0.19 -10.26
N ILE A 120 3.93 0.88 -9.15
CA ILE A 120 4.70 0.29 -8.03
C ILE A 120 3.97 -0.85 -7.31
N GLY A 121 2.68 -1.07 -7.57
CA GLY A 121 1.95 -2.26 -7.08
C GLY A 121 2.49 -3.57 -7.61
N ILE A 122 3.42 -3.54 -8.55
CA ILE A 122 4.16 -4.73 -8.99
C ILE A 122 4.99 -5.38 -7.87
N THR A 123 5.36 -4.64 -6.83
CA THR A 123 6.27 -5.13 -5.80
C THR A 123 5.76 -6.37 -5.05
N PRO A 124 4.54 -6.44 -4.49
CA PRO A 124 4.03 -7.67 -3.91
C PRO A 124 3.63 -8.70 -4.98
N ILE A 125 3.14 -8.24 -6.13
CA ILE A 125 2.64 -9.11 -7.20
C ILE A 125 3.76 -9.95 -7.81
N PHE A 126 4.97 -9.41 -7.92
CA PHE A 126 6.12 -10.16 -8.46
C PHE A 126 6.41 -11.43 -7.64
N GLY A 127 6.52 -11.32 -6.31
CA GLY A 127 6.76 -12.50 -5.47
C GLY A 127 5.63 -13.53 -5.55
N ILE A 128 4.38 -13.05 -5.65
CA ILE A 128 3.20 -13.92 -5.82
C ILE A 128 3.27 -14.65 -7.16
N ALA A 129 3.57 -13.94 -8.26
CA ALA A 129 3.73 -14.54 -9.57
C ALA A 129 4.81 -15.63 -9.58
N ALA A 130 5.98 -15.34 -9.01
CA ALA A 130 7.06 -16.30 -8.90
C ALA A 130 6.67 -17.55 -8.10
N ALA A 131 5.98 -17.38 -6.98
CA ALA A 131 5.52 -18.51 -6.17
C ALA A 131 4.47 -19.37 -6.88
N LEU A 132 3.54 -18.74 -7.61
CA LEU A 132 2.52 -19.45 -8.40
C LEU A 132 3.12 -20.20 -9.59
N MET A 133 4.10 -19.60 -10.26
CA MET A 133 4.83 -20.25 -11.36
C MET A 133 5.57 -21.51 -10.89
N ARG A 134 6.23 -21.47 -9.71
CA ARG A 134 6.86 -22.67 -9.12
C ARG A 134 5.87 -23.78 -8.77
N ARG A 135 4.61 -23.42 -8.52
CA ARG A 135 3.53 -24.38 -8.24
C ARG A 135 2.86 -24.90 -9.52
N ASN A 136 3.35 -24.48 -10.69
CA ASN A 136 2.75 -24.79 -11.99
C ASN A 136 1.28 -24.36 -12.10
N ALA A 137 0.88 -23.29 -11.38
CA ALA A 137 -0.45 -22.73 -11.52
C ALA A 137 -0.60 -22.02 -12.87
N ASP A 138 -1.83 -21.98 -13.39
CA ASP A 138 -2.15 -21.13 -14.54
C ASP A 138 -2.21 -19.68 -14.09
N VAL A 139 -1.20 -18.87 -14.47
CA VAL A 139 -1.03 -17.47 -14.04
C VAL A 139 -1.03 -16.56 -15.25
N ARG A 140 -1.77 -15.46 -15.15
CA ARG A 140 -1.69 -14.34 -16.09
C ARG A 140 -1.51 -13.05 -15.32
N LEU A 141 -0.52 -12.22 -15.69
CA LEU A 141 -0.23 -10.94 -15.08
C LEU A 141 -0.53 -9.80 -16.05
N HIS A 142 -1.50 -8.95 -15.68
CA HIS A 142 -1.76 -7.66 -16.31
C HIS A 142 -1.01 -6.58 -15.55
N TYR A 143 -0.03 -5.95 -16.22
CA TYR A 143 0.80 -4.91 -15.61
C TYR A 143 0.53 -3.54 -16.26
N ALA A 144 -0.21 -2.69 -15.56
CA ALA A 144 -0.54 -1.33 -16.02
C ALA A 144 0.51 -0.32 -15.56
N VAL A 145 1.06 0.41 -16.50
CA VAL A 145 2.06 1.48 -16.28
C VAL A 145 1.68 2.73 -17.07
N LYS A 146 2.27 3.88 -16.72
CA LYS A 146 2.08 5.10 -17.50
C LYS A 146 2.78 5.02 -18.85
N SER A 147 4.02 4.56 -18.84
CA SER A 147 4.86 4.29 -20.02
C SER A 147 5.64 2.98 -19.78
N ARG A 148 6.17 2.39 -20.84
CA ARG A 148 7.02 1.18 -20.70
C ARG A 148 8.28 1.47 -19.88
N ASP A 149 8.80 2.68 -19.93
CA ASP A 149 9.96 3.10 -19.13
C ASP A 149 9.66 3.14 -17.62
N ASP A 150 8.37 3.21 -17.24
CA ASP A 150 7.93 3.13 -15.85
C ASP A 150 7.74 1.67 -15.36
N ALA A 151 7.86 0.67 -16.26
CA ALA A 151 7.65 -0.74 -15.93
C ALA A 151 8.84 -1.33 -15.18
N ALA A 152 8.80 -1.24 -13.84
CA ALA A 152 9.83 -1.84 -13.01
C ALA A 152 9.87 -3.36 -13.17
N PHE A 153 11.08 -3.94 -13.19
CA PHE A 153 11.35 -5.38 -13.26
C PHE A 153 10.82 -6.06 -14.53
N LEU A 154 10.67 -5.30 -15.62
CA LEU A 154 10.06 -5.82 -16.85
C LEU A 154 10.82 -7.02 -17.42
N ASP A 155 12.15 -6.96 -17.45
CA ASP A 155 13.00 -8.06 -17.97
C ASP A 155 12.86 -9.32 -17.09
N GLU A 156 12.92 -9.17 -15.77
CA GLU A 156 12.79 -10.26 -14.81
C GLU A 156 11.39 -10.91 -14.89
N LEU A 157 10.35 -10.10 -15.07
CA LEU A 157 8.96 -10.58 -15.23
C LEU A 157 8.75 -11.25 -16.59
N SER A 158 9.37 -10.73 -17.66
CA SER A 158 9.29 -11.33 -19.00
C SER A 158 9.98 -12.70 -19.04
N GLU A 159 11.13 -12.83 -18.38
CA GLU A 159 11.83 -14.11 -18.23
C GLU A 159 10.99 -15.12 -17.44
N LEU A 160 10.34 -14.66 -16.37
CA LEU A 160 9.53 -15.51 -15.49
C LEU A 160 8.23 -15.98 -16.14
N LEU A 161 7.52 -15.10 -16.83
CA LEU A 161 6.13 -15.31 -17.26
C LEU A 161 5.98 -15.51 -18.76
N GLY A 162 6.91 -15.05 -19.59
CA GLY A 162 6.79 -15.11 -21.04
C GLY A 162 5.47 -14.47 -21.54
N ASP A 163 4.73 -15.19 -22.36
CA ASP A 163 3.44 -14.74 -22.93
C ASP A 163 2.31 -14.54 -21.90
N ARG A 164 2.52 -14.93 -20.65
CA ARG A 164 1.58 -14.72 -19.54
C ARG A 164 1.66 -13.33 -18.94
N LEU A 165 2.68 -12.54 -19.31
CA LEU A 165 2.83 -11.13 -18.95
C LEU A 165 2.20 -10.25 -20.03
N ILE A 166 1.21 -9.45 -19.64
CA ILE A 166 0.56 -8.48 -20.51
C ILE A 166 0.80 -7.09 -19.94
N VAL A 167 1.63 -6.31 -20.62
CA VAL A 167 1.93 -4.93 -20.22
C VAL A 167 0.98 -3.97 -20.90
N HIS A 168 0.37 -3.09 -20.11
CA HIS A 168 -0.54 -2.05 -20.57
C HIS A 168 0.12 -0.67 -20.35
N ALA A 169 0.69 -0.09 -21.39
CA ALA A 169 1.33 1.23 -21.37
C ALA A 169 0.32 2.32 -21.75
N GLY A 170 0.06 3.22 -20.80
CA GLY A 170 -0.97 4.25 -20.97
C GLY A 170 -0.65 5.29 -22.04
N ASP A 171 0.62 5.62 -22.27
CA ASP A 171 1.11 6.50 -23.33
C ASP A 171 0.97 5.89 -24.73
N GLU A 172 0.92 4.55 -24.83
CA GLU A 172 0.62 3.80 -26.06
C GLU A 172 -0.91 3.60 -26.25
N GLY A 173 -1.74 4.22 -25.40
CA GLY A 173 -3.20 4.05 -25.42
C GLY A 173 -3.68 2.70 -24.90
N GLN A 174 -2.79 1.85 -24.36
CA GLN A 174 -3.12 0.53 -23.84
C GLN A 174 -3.63 0.64 -22.42
N ARG A 175 -4.82 0.10 -22.20
CA ARG A 175 -5.45 0.03 -20.87
C ARG A 175 -5.95 -1.38 -20.62
N ILE A 176 -5.97 -1.80 -19.36
CA ILE A 176 -6.60 -3.07 -18.99
C ILE A 176 -8.10 -2.95 -19.24
N ASP A 177 -8.63 -3.80 -20.10
CA ASP A 177 -10.07 -4.04 -20.18
C ASP A 177 -10.44 -5.03 -19.08
N LEU A 178 -11.00 -4.50 -17.99
CA LEU A 178 -11.36 -5.32 -16.83
C LEU A 178 -12.59 -6.20 -17.12
N ASP A 179 -13.49 -5.77 -18.01
CA ASP A 179 -14.68 -6.54 -18.36
C ASP A 179 -14.27 -7.79 -19.16
N ASP A 180 -13.46 -7.62 -20.20
CA ASP A 180 -12.92 -8.74 -20.98
C ASP A 180 -12.00 -9.63 -20.13
N THR A 181 -11.14 -9.01 -19.28
CA THR A 181 -10.25 -9.75 -18.39
C THR A 181 -11.04 -10.68 -17.48
N PHE A 182 -12.08 -10.19 -16.83
CA PHE A 182 -12.86 -10.98 -15.87
C PHE A 182 -13.82 -11.97 -16.54
N ALA A 183 -14.36 -11.63 -17.72
CA ALA A 183 -15.18 -12.55 -18.50
C ALA A 183 -14.40 -13.77 -19.02
N GLY A 184 -13.12 -13.56 -19.32
CA GLY A 184 -12.23 -14.64 -19.80
C GLY A 184 -11.67 -15.56 -18.72
N LEU A 185 -11.91 -15.29 -17.42
CA LEU A 185 -11.38 -16.10 -16.33
C LEU A 185 -12.21 -17.37 -16.09
N PRO A 186 -11.57 -18.52 -15.79
CA PRO A 186 -12.27 -19.69 -15.26
C PRO A 186 -13.14 -19.34 -14.04
N PRO A 187 -14.23 -20.09 -13.80
CA PRO A 187 -15.14 -19.81 -12.68
C PRO A 187 -14.47 -19.82 -11.30
N ASP A 188 -13.46 -20.67 -11.12
CA ASP A 188 -12.70 -20.87 -9.88
C ASP A 188 -11.41 -20.01 -9.80
N ALA A 189 -11.16 -19.16 -10.79
CA ALA A 189 -9.95 -18.33 -10.80
C ALA A 189 -9.96 -17.31 -9.68
N ALA A 190 -8.85 -17.21 -8.94
CA ALA A 190 -8.60 -16.14 -7.99
C ALA A 190 -7.94 -14.93 -8.68
N THR A 191 -8.33 -13.72 -8.27
CA THR A 191 -7.73 -12.48 -8.77
C THR A 191 -7.06 -11.73 -7.62
N ILE A 192 -5.81 -11.30 -7.84
CA ILE A 192 -5.04 -10.55 -6.86
C ILE A 192 -4.58 -9.23 -7.48
N ILE A 193 -4.91 -8.12 -6.82
CA ILE A 193 -4.66 -6.77 -7.36
C ILE A 193 -3.82 -5.96 -6.37
N CYS A 194 -2.79 -5.29 -6.87
CA CYS A 194 -2.13 -4.21 -6.16
C CYS A 194 -1.88 -3.01 -7.09
N GLY A 195 -2.29 -1.82 -6.66
CA GLY A 195 -2.14 -0.63 -7.48
C GLY A 195 -2.85 0.59 -6.90
N PRO A 196 -2.99 1.67 -7.71
CA PRO A 196 -3.68 2.88 -7.29
C PRO A 196 -5.18 2.62 -7.05
N MET A 197 -5.77 3.39 -6.10
CA MET A 197 -7.17 3.24 -5.70
C MET A 197 -8.15 3.24 -6.89
N ARG A 198 -7.90 4.05 -7.91
CA ARG A 198 -8.77 4.09 -9.12
C ARG A 198 -8.83 2.74 -9.84
N LEU A 199 -7.70 2.04 -9.95
CA LEU A 199 -7.65 0.70 -10.55
C LEU A 199 -8.39 -0.29 -9.67
N LEU A 200 -8.13 -0.27 -8.37
CA LEU A 200 -8.76 -1.17 -7.42
C LEU A 200 -10.28 -1.01 -7.38
N GLU A 201 -10.79 0.21 -7.30
CA GLU A 201 -12.23 0.46 -7.28
C GLU A 201 -12.91 0.11 -8.62
N ALA A 202 -12.24 0.38 -9.75
CA ALA A 202 -12.74 -0.07 -11.05
C ALA A 202 -12.85 -1.60 -11.08
N ALA A 203 -11.81 -2.30 -10.63
CA ALA A 203 -11.79 -3.77 -10.59
C ALA A 203 -12.89 -4.32 -9.67
N ARG A 204 -13.06 -3.78 -8.46
CA ARG A 204 -14.14 -4.20 -7.54
C ARG A 204 -15.53 -4.06 -8.16
N ARG A 205 -15.81 -2.92 -8.80
CA ARG A 205 -17.10 -2.68 -9.47
C ARG A 205 -17.33 -3.66 -10.62
N ARG A 206 -16.32 -3.89 -11.48
CA ARG A 206 -16.43 -4.82 -12.61
C ARG A 206 -16.52 -6.27 -12.15
N TRP A 207 -15.81 -6.64 -11.09
CA TRP A 207 -15.89 -7.97 -10.48
C TRP A 207 -17.30 -8.27 -9.96
N ALA A 208 -17.91 -7.31 -9.25
CA ALA A 208 -19.28 -7.43 -8.76
C ALA A 208 -20.30 -7.47 -9.91
N ALA A 209 -20.11 -6.67 -10.97
CA ALA A 209 -20.95 -6.68 -12.16
C ALA A 209 -20.87 -8.00 -12.92
N ALA A 210 -19.71 -8.68 -12.91
CA ALA A 210 -19.52 -10.00 -13.46
C ALA A 210 -20.10 -11.13 -12.56
N ALA A 211 -20.77 -10.78 -11.46
CA ALA A 211 -21.36 -11.70 -10.47
C ALA A 211 -20.37 -12.74 -9.92
N ARG A 212 -19.08 -12.42 -9.85
CA ARG A 212 -18.04 -13.29 -9.32
C ARG A 212 -17.98 -13.22 -7.79
N PRO A 213 -17.58 -14.32 -7.10
CA PRO A 213 -17.52 -14.35 -5.65
C PRO A 213 -16.58 -13.26 -5.09
N PRO A 214 -16.99 -12.42 -4.13
CA PRO A 214 -16.11 -11.41 -3.54
C PRO A 214 -14.87 -12.01 -2.86
N THR A 215 -14.96 -13.26 -2.41
CA THR A 215 -13.86 -14.01 -1.78
C THR A 215 -12.72 -14.33 -2.73
N ASP A 216 -12.98 -14.33 -4.03
CA ASP A 216 -12.00 -14.69 -5.05
C ASP A 216 -11.26 -13.44 -5.59
N LEU A 217 -11.60 -12.25 -5.10
CA LEU A 217 -10.89 -11.01 -5.35
C LEU A 217 -10.11 -10.58 -4.10
N ARG A 218 -8.80 -10.62 -4.17
CA ARG A 218 -7.89 -10.13 -3.13
C ARG A 218 -7.18 -8.87 -3.61
N TYR A 219 -6.91 -7.98 -2.69
CA TYR A 219 -6.23 -6.74 -3.06
C TYR A 219 -5.41 -6.17 -1.91
N GLU A 220 -4.36 -5.46 -2.28
CA GLU A 220 -3.53 -4.67 -1.40
C GLU A 220 -3.48 -3.22 -1.92
N THR A 221 -3.44 -2.26 -1.01
CA THR A 221 -3.26 -0.85 -1.35
C THR A 221 -2.14 -0.25 -0.52
N PHE A 222 -1.48 0.76 -1.07
CA PHE A 222 -0.46 1.50 -0.32
C PHE A 222 -1.00 2.78 0.33
N GLY A 223 -2.29 3.09 0.18
CA GLY A 223 -2.94 4.28 0.75
C GLY A 223 -2.37 5.62 0.25
N SER A 224 -1.46 5.59 -0.71
CA SER A 224 -0.75 6.77 -1.21
C SER A 224 -1.50 7.57 -2.26
N SER A 225 -2.56 6.99 -2.84
CA SER A 225 -3.39 7.63 -3.87
C SER A 225 -4.85 7.65 -3.45
N GLY A 226 -5.54 8.74 -3.77
CA GLY A 226 -6.97 8.88 -3.59
C GLY A 226 -7.70 9.13 -4.91
N LEU A 227 -8.99 9.37 -4.82
CA LEU A 227 -9.84 9.76 -5.96
C LEU A 227 -9.85 11.25 -6.17
N LEU A 228 -9.64 12.03 -5.09
CA LEU A 228 -9.63 13.49 -5.10
C LEU A 228 -8.19 14.03 -5.04
N PRO A 229 -7.95 15.26 -5.52
CA PRO A 229 -6.67 15.93 -5.35
C PRO A 229 -6.30 16.05 -3.88
N THR A 230 -5.02 15.86 -3.56
CA THR A 230 -4.52 16.05 -2.20
C THR A 230 -4.41 17.54 -1.90
N ALA A 231 -5.14 18.00 -0.87
CA ALA A 231 -5.14 19.39 -0.41
C ALA A 231 -5.11 19.42 1.11
N SER A 232 -4.69 20.53 1.70
CA SER A 232 -4.83 20.77 3.14
C SER A 232 -6.31 20.87 3.51
N PHE A 233 -6.69 20.40 4.70
CA PHE A 233 -8.06 20.45 5.19
C PHE A 233 -8.12 20.65 6.70
N ARG A 234 -9.26 21.08 7.20
CA ARG A 234 -9.47 21.32 8.64
C ARG A 234 -10.15 20.12 9.29
N VAL A 235 -9.67 19.78 10.48
CA VAL A 235 -10.28 18.78 11.38
C VAL A 235 -10.69 19.47 12.66
N ARG A 236 -11.98 19.42 12.99
CA ARG A 236 -12.50 19.84 14.28
C ARG A 236 -12.71 18.63 15.18
N ILE A 237 -12.24 18.72 16.41
CA ILE A 237 -12.44 17.68 17.41
C ILE A 237 -13.71 18.01 18.19
N GLU A 238 -14.73 17.15 18.09
CA GLU A 238 -16.06 17.38 18.68
C GLU A 238 -15.98 17.67 20.19
N ASN A 239 -15.26 16.81 20.92
CA ASN A 239 -15.22 16.89 22.39
C ASN A 239 -14.52 18.12 22.96
N SER A 240 -13.55 18.69 22.23
CA SER A 240 -12.78 19.84 22.70
C SER A 240 -13.07 21.12 21.93
N GLY A 241 -13.75 21.05 20.79
CA GLY A 241 -13.95 22.15 19.86
C GLY A 241 -12.67 22.63 19.17
N ARG A 242 -11.52 21.97 19.43
CA ARG A 242 -10.22 22.36 18.87
C ARG A 242 -10.19 22.08 17.36
N GLU A 243 -9.63 23.01 16.61
CA GLU A 243 -9.38 22.85 15.18
C GLU A 243 -7.91 22.55 14.91
N ILE A 244 -7.67 21.63 13.98
CA ILE A 244 -6.36 21.19 13.56
C ILE A 244 -6.30 21.32 12.04
N MET A 245 -5.25 21.94 11.51
CA MET A 245 -4.97 21.97 10.09
C MET A 245 -4.17 20.71 9.72
N VAL A 246 -4.67 19.92 8.81
CA VAL A 246 -3.96 18.79 8.22
C VAL A 246 -3.33 19.24 6.90
N PRO A 247 -2.00 19.39 6.84
CA PRO A 247 -1.32 19.77 5.59
C PRO A 247 -1.47 18.69 4.52
N ASP A 248 -1.21 19.04 3.27
CA ASP A 248 -1.24 18.12 2.14
C ASP A 248 -0.18 17.00 2.24
N ASN A 249 0.95 17.28 2.87
CA ASN A 249 2.07 16.36 3.05
C ASN A 249 2.02 15.52 4.35
N ARG A 250 0.93 15.59 5.14
CA ARG A 250 0.74 14.83 6.39
C ARG A 250 -0.54 13.98 6.33
N SER A 251 -0.57 12.86 7.04
CA SER A 251 -1.82 12.16 7.29
C SER A 251 -2.63 12.85 8.38
N MET A 252 -3.93 12.63 8.40
CA MET A 252 -4.78 13.11 9.49
C MET A 252 -4.39 12.44 10.81
N LEU A 253 -3.96 11.18 10.78
CA LEU A 253 -3.43 10.44 11.94
C LEU A 253 -2.23 11.17 12.56
N ASP A 254 -1.24 11.52 11.72
CA ASP A 254 -0.04 12.23 12.19
C ASP A 254 -0.42 13.58 12.81
N ALA A 255 -1.28 14.35 12.14
CA ALA A 255 -1.71 15.66 12.62
C ALA A 255 -2.49 15.57 13.96
N LEU A 256 -3.33 14.54 14.12
CA LEU A 256 -4.04 14.30 15.38
C LEU A 256 -3.06 13.95 16.51
N ASN A 257 -2.14 13.02 16.27
CA ASN A 257 -1.15 12.59 17.26
C ASN A 257 -0.21 13.77 17.66
N GLU A 258 0.24 14.58 16.71
CA GLU A 258 1.04 15.79 16.98
C GLU A 258 0.28 16.83 17.80
N ALA A 259 -1.04 16.89 17.64
CA ALA A 259 -1.90 17.76 18.44
C ALA A 259 -2.24 17.21 19.84
N GLY A 260 -1.73 16.00 20.17
CA GLY A 260 -1.94 15.35 21.46
C GLY A 260 -3.17 14.44 21.54
N TYR A 261 -3.80 14.15 20.40
CA TYR A 261 -4.90 13.18 20.34
C TYR A 261 -4.33 11.82 19.91
N GLU A 262 -4.07 10.95 20.88
CA GLU A 262 -3.54 9.60 20.61
C GLU A 262 -4.57 8.74 19.91
N VAL A 263 -4.40 8.52 18.60
CA VAL A 263 -5.21 7.61 17.82
C VAL A 263 -4.45 6.30 17.63
N MET A 264 -5.04 5.20 18.11
CA MET A 264 -4.45 3.88 17.90
C MET A 264 -4.28 3.61 16.41
N SER A 265 -3.14 3.04 16.04
CA SER A 265 -2.87 2.67 14.65
C SER A 265 -1.98 1.43 14.59
N ASP A 266 -2.03 0.75 13.43
CA ASP A 266 -1.22 -0.45 13.19
C ASP A 266 -0.65 -0.42 11.76
N CYS A 267 -1.37 -0.91 10.75
CA CYS A 267 -0.86 -1.04 9.38
C CYS A 267 -0.50 0.28 8.69
N GLN A 268 -1.13 1.38 9.08
CA GLN A 268 -0.99 2.73 8.47
C GLN A 268 -1.17 2.77 6.93
N ARG A 269 -1.87 1.76 6.37
CA ARG A 269 -2.12 1.59 4.93
C ARG A 269 -3.62 1.57 4.58
N GLY A 270 -4.49 1.74 5.59
CA GLY A 270 -5.94 1.73 5.38
C GLY A 270 -6.55 0.33 5.21
N GLU A 271 -5.90 -0.71 5.72
CA GLU A 271 -6.32 -2.10 5.56
C GLU A 271 -6.90 -2.70 6.84
N CYS A 272 -6.34 -2.39 8.02
CA CYS A 272 -6.70 -3.05 9.27
C CYS A 272 -7.84 -2.39 10.07
N GLY A 273 -8.17 -1.14 9.79
CA GLY A 273 -9.24 -0.39 10.45
C GLY A 273 -8.96 0.01 11.90
N VAL A 274 -7.77 -0.29 12.47
CA VAL A 274 -7.46 0.02 13.89
C VAL A 274 -7.51 1.50 14.21
N CYS A 275 -7.13 2.32 13.23
CA CYS A 275 -7.18 3.78 13.37
C CYS A 275 -8.55 4.40 13.08
N ALA A 276 -9.59 3.60 12.81
CA ALA A 276 -10.90 4.12 12.45
C ALA A 276 -11.50 4.96 13.58
N ILE A 277 -11.88 6.20 13.27
CA ILE A 277 -12.54 7.13 14.18
C ILE A 277 -13.90 7.56 13.64
N ASP A 278 -14.77 8.04 14.53
CA ASP A 278 -16.10 8.49 14.16
C ASP A 278 -16.07 9.86 13.50
N VAL A 279 -16.88 10.01 12.47
CA VAL A 279 -17.15 11.28 11.79
C VAL A 279 -18.49 11.80 12.26
N VAL A 280 -18.50 13.02 12.79
CA VAL A 280 -19.70 13.71 13.30
C VAL A 280 -20.31 14.58 12.21
N ALA A 281 -19.49 15.32 11.48
CA ALA A 281 -19.95 16.18 10.39
C ALA A 281 -18.87 16.33 9.31
N VAL A 282 -19.32 16.59 8.08
CA VAL A 282 -18.46 16.86 6.92
C VAL A 282 -18.97 18.12 6.23
N ASP A 283 -18.08 19.09 6.08
CA ASP A 283 -18.29 20.27 5.22
C ASP A 283 -17.36 20.13 4.00
N GLY A 284 -17.90 19.50 2.95
CA GLY A 284 -17.16 19.09 1.76
C GLY A 284 -17.26 17.60 1.47
N GLN A 285 -16.14 16.93 1.25
CA GLN A 285 -16.12 15.51 0.87
C GLN A 285 -15.01 14.73 1.59
N ILE A 286 -15.25 13.46 1.87
CA ILE A 286 -14.21 12.53 2.33
C ILE A 286 -13.63 11.78 1.13
N ASP A 287 -12.32 11.80 0.99
CA ASP A 287 -11.54 10.97 0.08
C ASP A 287 -11.13 9.70 0.83
N HIS A 288 -12.01 8.70 0.82
CA HIS A 288 -11.75 7.40 1.41
C HIS A 288 -10.67 6.66 0.60
N ARG A 289 -9.47 6.54 1.19
CA ARG A 289 -8.31 5.85 0.60
C ARG A 289 -8.05 4.48 1.22
N ASP A 290 -8.87 4.10 2.18
CA ASP A 290 -8.84 2.81 2.82
C ASP A 290 -9.58 1.75 1.98
N VAL A 291 -9.24 0.50 2.25
CA VAL A 291 -9.95 -0.69 1.74
C VAL A 291 -10.65 -1.46 2.85
N PHE A 292 -10.59 -0.93 4.07
CA PHE A 292 -11.19 -1.52 5.25
C PHE A 292 -12.72 -1.39 5.24
N PHE A 293 -13.23 -0.20 4.93
CA PHE A 293 -14.66 0.03 4.88
C PHE A 293 -15.27 -0.44 3.56
N SER A 294 -16.45 -1.06 3.64
CA SER A 294 -17.28 -1.36 2.47
C SER A 294 -17.76 -0.07 1.78
N ASP A 295 -18.19 -0.19 0.53
CA ASP A 295 -18.71 0.95 -0.23
C ASP A 295 -19.91 1.61 0.46
N HIS A 296 -20.79 0.79 1.06
CA HIS A 296 -21.92 1.30 1.85
C HIS A 296 -21.45 2.10 3.09
N GLN A 297 -20.46 1.61 3.82
CA GLN A 297 -19.90 2.32 4.98
C GLN A 297 -19.23 3.63 4.57
N LYS A 298 -18.51 3.64 3.44
CA LYS A 298 -17.91 4.87 2.88
C LYS A 298 -18.96 5.89 2.48
N GLN A 299 -20.06 5.46 1.85
CA GLN A 299 -21.17 6.36 1.46
C GLN A 299 -21.85 7.02 2.67
N THR A 300 -21.91 6.34 3.80
CA THR A 300 -22.51 6.93 5.02
C THR A 300 -21.66 7.99 5.68
N ASN A 301 -20.36 8.07 5.37
CA ASN A 301 -19.38 9.01 5.94
C ASN A 301 -19.38 9.05 7.48
N ARG A 302 -19.74 7.94 8.16
CA ARG A 302 -19.80 7.88 9.63
C ARG A 302 -18.45 7.56 10.28
N LYS A 303 -17.51 7.03 9.53
CA LYS A 303 -16.17 6.69 10.01
C LYS A 303 -15.12 7.00 8.96
N ILE A 304 -13.89 7.23 9.43
CA ILE A 304 -12.74 7.48 8.56
C ILE A 304 -11.51 6.74 9.10
N CYS A 305 -10.65 6.25 8.22
CA CYS A 305 -9.30 5.76 8.55
C CYS A 305 -8.28 6.90 8.40
N PRO A 306 -7.93 7.63 9.46
CA PRO A 306 -7.10 8.84 9.39
C PRO A 306 -5.66 8.59 8.94
N CYS A 307 -5.19 7.34 8.92
CA CYS A 307 -3.85 7.02 8.45
C CYS A 307 -3.67 7.25 6.93
N VAL A 308 -4.73 7.11 6.14
CA VAL A 308 -4.68 7.26 4.67
C VAL A 308 -5.75 8.18 4.11
N SER A 309 -6.97 8.13 4.65
CA SER A 309 -8.11 8.90 4.14
C SER A 309 -8.00 10.38 4.49
N ARG A 310 -8.55 11.22 3.63
CA ARG A 310 -8.46 12.70 3.73
C ARG A 310 -9.84 13.31 3.55
N ALA A 311 -9.92 14.61 3.77
CA ALA A 311 -11.10 15.38 3.39
C ALA A 311 -10.72 16.50 2.40
N VAL A 312 -11.72 16.99 1.69
CA VAL A 312 -11.67 18.26 0.96
C VAL A 312 -12.66 19.18 1.66
N GLY A 313 -12.18 20.30 2.22
CA GLY A 313 -12.98 21.20 3.04
C GLY A 313 -12.70 21.03 4.54
N ALA A 314 -13.70 20.68 5.33
CA ALA A 314 -13.58 20.46 6.77
C ALA A 314 -14.32 19.20 7.22
N ILE A 315 -13.83 18.61 8.31
CA ILE A 315 -14.44 17.41 8.93
C ILE A 315 -14.46 17.58 10.45
N THR A 316 -15.57 17.18 11.07
CA THR A 316 -15.63 17.07 12.54
C THR A 316 -15.57 15.60 12.91
N VAL A 317 -14.68 15.27 13.82
CA VAL A 317 -14.45 13.89 14.27
C VAL A 317 -14.52 13.78 15.77
N ASN A 318 -14.88 12.59 16.23
CA ASN A 318 -14.80 12.21 17.63
C ASN A 318 -13.60 11.29 17.82
N THR A 319 -12.65 11.72 18.66
CA THR A 319 -11.52 10.92 19.08
C THR A 319 -11.85 10.31 20.43
N LEU A 320 -12.00 8.99 20.54
CA LEU A 320 -12.35 8.27 21.75
C LEU A 320 -11.29 8.38 22.87
N TYR A 321 -10.12 8.91 22.57
CA TYR A 321 -8.99 9.01 23.49
C TYR A 321 -8.63 10.49 23.68
N LEU A 322 -9.31 11.13 24.62
CA LEU A 322 -8.79 12.32 25.26
C LEU A 322 -7.74 11.84 26.27
N ASN A 323 -6.49 12.21 26.08
CA ASN A 323 -5.58 12.21 27.20
C ASN A 323 -6.14 13.16 28.25
N ASP A 324 -6.51 12.65 29.40
CA ASP A 324 -6.94 13.40 30.59
C ASP A 324 -5.79 14.25 31.21
N ILE A 325 -4.80 14.65 30.41
CA ILE A 325 -3.64 15.44 30.87
C ILE A 325 -4.01 16.91 31.12
N SER A 326 -5.25 17.33 30.89
CA SER A 326 -5.69 18.72 31.18
C SER A 326 -6.48 18.86 32.48
N ARG A 327 -6.40 17.91 33.40
CA ARG A 327 -6.95 18.03 34.76
C ARG A 327 -5.86 17.90 35.80
N SER A 328 -4.93 18.84 35.82
CA SER A 328 -4.10 19.14 37.00
C SER A 328 -3.72 20.61 36.98
#